data_b6e892afdeef5d28ef0a5739ea456d06
#
_entry.id   b6e892afdeef5d28ef0a5739ea456d06
#
_cell.length_a   1.000
_cell.length_b   1.000
_cell.length_c   1.000
_cell.angle_alpha   90.00
_cell.angle_beta   90.00
_cell.angle_gamma   90.00
#
_symmetry.space_group_name_H-M   'P 1'
#
loop_
_entity.id
_entity.type
_entity.pdbx_description
1 polymer ?
#
loop_
_entity_poly.entity_id
_entity_poly.type
_entity_poly.pdbx_seq_one_letter_code
_entity_poly.pdbx_strand_id
1 'polypeptide(L)'
;MDPLSICINTQTPLVQFLRPGEGDFLDPASRDITDLTTLEEGVDFRYSPGGVTRMVYPLVRRLLKEKVLRDAHWVALNPHAPPTVHLGGMTLHNVTIEGERMAGYGKVKEAIWGRIHEIEPAEPHDDLFWTEAFSDYAFYNRSTAELIRKLDETHDFDAFYVHDFQQMPVGQMLGSLKPKVFRWHIPFDASVIPEQWRSVLITYLDSYNEIVVSAARYAESLGALHPKGKVLRLYPYVDPDDYARPERSKVTATAARLGIAPSDEVALLVGRMDPIKGQDLAIAAFASVAEQHPRLKLVLVGNGSFSGSSTGLGLTKSAAWRAQLEEQVRAAGLADRVVFTGHLPQSDLDCLYERCRFTILPSVREGFGLVAVESWLHGRPVIVTERAGIAELIRDGVNGLLFDPDEPGALARKMNLLLNDRSGALRARLIRNGRSTSKKCSIDAAETAERSMLAELTEA
;
A
#
# COMPACT_ATOMS: atom_id res chain seq x y z
N MET A 1 -4.42 -23.20 -21.68
CA MET A 1 -4.90 -23.27 -20.27
C MET A 1 -6.34 -22.84 -20.27
N ASP A 2 -7.21 -23.63 -19.64
CA ASP A 2 -8.60 -23.18 -19.42
C ASP A 2 -8.61 -22.01 -18.44
N PRO A 3 -9.56 -21.08 -18.57
CA PRO A 3 -9.65 -19.95 -17.65
C PRO A 3 -9.85 -20.39 -16.20
N LEU A 4 -9.05 -19.86 -15.28
CA LEU A 4 -9.01 -20.23 -13.87
C LEU A 4 -10.09 -19.53 -13.04
N SER A 5 -10.51 -20.14 -11.94
CA SER A 5 -11.28 -19.54 -10.86
C SER A 5 -10.36 -19.33 -9.66
N ILE A 6 -10.31 -18.13 -9.12
CA ILE A 6 -9.45 -17.82 -7.97
C ILE A 6 -10.20 -17.18 -6.81
N CYS A 7 -9.77 -17.52 -5.60
CA CYS A 7 -10.22 -16.82 -4.40
C CYS A 7 -9.10 -15.94 -3.84
N ILE A 8 -9.37 -14.64 -3.78
CA ILE A 8 -8.47 -13.62 -3.25
C ILE A 8 -8.91 -13.28 -1.82
N ASN A 9 -7.99 -13.30 -0.89
CA ASN A 9 -8.26 -12.92 0.49
C ASN A 9 -7.36 -11.76 0.93
N THR A 10 -7.99 -10.70 1.41
CA THR A 10 -7.32 -9.49 1.93
C THR A 10 -7.97 -9.04 3.22
N GLN A 11 -7.27 -8.27 4.07
CA GLN A 11 -7.92 -7.62 5.20
C GLN A 11 -8.76 -6.42 4.72
N THR A 12 -8.20 -5.60 3.84
CA THR A 12 -8.87 -4.39 3.36
C THR A 12 -9.93 -4.79 2.32
N PRO A 13 -11.20 -4.41 2.50
CA PRO A 13 -12.23 -4.69 1.51
C PRO A 13 -11.96 -3.90 0.23
N LEU A 14 -12.39 -4.41 -0.91
CA LEU A 14 -12.26 -3.70 -2.18
C LEU A 14 -13.08 -2.40 -2.19
N VAL A 15 -14.26 -2.43 -1.61
CA VAL A 15 -15.18 -1.28 -1.53
C VAL A 15 -15.61 -1.03 -0.09
N GLN A 16 -15.85 0.24 0.21
CA GLN A 16 -16.45 0.72 1.44
C GLN A 16 -17.81 1.34 1.12
N PHE A 17 -18.87 0.88 1.78
CA PHE A 17 -20.17 1.48 1.66
C PHE A 17 -20.22 2.79 2.45
N LEU A 18 -20.76 3.84 1.82
CA LEU A 18 -20.95 5.13 2.45
C LEU A 18 -22.39 5.14 3.02
N ARG A 19 -22.54 5.49 4.30
CA ARG A 19 -23.87 5.69 4.88
C ARG A 19 -24.30 7.11 4.54
N PRO A 20 -25.39 7.34 3.78
CA PRO A 20 -26.01 8.64 3.71
C PRO A 20 -26.80 8.86 5.01
N GLY A 21 -26.32 9.78 5.89
CA GLY A 21 -27.04 10.23 7.08
C GLY A 21 -27.65 9.11 7.95
N GLU A 22 -28.04 9.36 9.17
CA GLU A 22 -28.56 8.39 10.14
C GLU A 22 -29.85 7.61 9.74
N GLY A 23 -29.97 7.13 8.51
CA GLY A 23 -31.10 6.37 7.98
C GLY A 23 -30.66 5.19 7.14
N ASP A 24 -30.98 4.02 7.58
CA ASP A 24 -31.20 2.71 6.92
C ASP A 24 -30.74 2.54 5.45
N PHE A 25 -29.51 2.82 5.11
CA PHE A 25 -29.08 2.61 3.72
C PHE A 25 -28.62 1.20 3.45
N LEU A 26 -28.77 0.25 3.99
CA LEU A 26 -28.56 -1.18 3.85
C LEU A 26 -28.61 -1.79 5.25
N ASP A 27 -29.79 -2.20 5.65
CA ASP A 27 -29.88 -3.27 6.63
C ASP A 27 -29.13 -4.47 6.02
N PRO A 28 -27.96 -4.86 6.55
CA PRO A 28 -27.21 -5.98 6.01
C PRO A 28 -28.01 -7.29 6.00
N ALA A 29 -29.07 -7.35 6.81
CA ALA A 29 -29.97 -8.49 6.88
C ALA A 29 -31.05 -8.50 5.78
N SER A 30 -31.25 -7.41 5.04
CA SER A 30 -32.37 -7.29 4.10
C SER A 30 -32.04 -7.58 2.64
N ARG A 31 -30.76 -7.77 2.27
CA ARG A 31 -30.33 -8.06 0.89
C ARG A 31 -29.27 -9.16 0.85
N ASP A 32 -29.60 -10.28 0.27
CA ASP A 32 -28.68 -11.40 0.10
C ASP A 32 -27.54 -11.09 -0.89
N ILE A 33 -27.79 -10.26 -1.90
CA ILE A 33 -26.83 -9.90 -2.94
C ILE A 33 -27.05 -8.45 -3.38
N THR A 34 -25.95 -7.67 -3.44
CA THR A 34 -25.95 -6.30 -3.97
C THR A 34 -25.10 -6.26 -5.25
N ASP A 35 -25.65 -5.68 -6.32
CA ASP A 35 -24.87 -5.42 -7.55
C ASP A 35 -24.38 -3.97 -7.54
N LEU A 36 -23.07 -3.78 -7.49
CA LEU A 36 -22.44 -2.46 -7.47
C LEU A 36 -22.70 -1.65 -8.75
N THR A 37 -23.03 -2.29 -9.86
CA THR A 37 -23.38 -1.57 -11.11
C THR A 37 -24.68 -0.77 -11.00
N THR A 38 -25.50 -1.06 -9.98
CA THR A 38 -26.76 -0.34 -9.68
C THR A 38 -26.56 0.81 -8.69
N LEU A 39 -25.35 1.01 -8.18
CA LEU A 39 -24.98 1.99 -7.18
C LEU A 39 -24.01 3.03 -7.76
N GLU A 40 -23.98 4.22 -7.15
CA GLU A 40 -23.16 5.36 -7.59
C GLU A 40 -21.90 5.50 -6.73
N GLU A 41 -20.70 5.46 -7.37
CA GLU A 41 -19.45 5.71 -6.68
C GLU A 41 -19.37 7.15 -6.15
N GLY A 42 -18.96 7.31 -4.90
CA GLY A 42 -18.88 8.59 -4.21
C GLY A 42 -20.16 8.98 -3.47
N VAL A 43 -21.28 8.30 -3.77
CA VAL A 43 -22.60 8.47 -3.10
C VAL A 43 -22.91 7.25 -2.24
N ASP A 44 -22.97 6.08 -2.85
CA ASP A 44 -23.35 4.83 -2.17
C ASP A 44 -22.15 4.06 -1.65
N PHE A 45 -21.05 4.08 -2.40
CA PHE A 45 -19.80 3.41 -2.06
C PHE A 45 -18.59 4.18 -2.58
N ARG A 46 -17.41 3.76 -2.13
CA ARG A 46 -16.13 4.16 -2.69
C ARG A 46 -15.17 2.98 -2.70
N TYR A 47 -14.21 2.98 -3.63
CA TYR A 47 -13.12 2.03 -3.55
C TYR A 47 -12.23 2.32 -2.35
N SER A 48 -11.80 1.26 -1.66
CA SER A 48 -10.92 1.41 -0.50
C SER A 48 -9.59 2.03 -0.91
N PRO A 49 -9.14 3.10 -0.25
CA PRO A 49 -7.82 3.63 -0.46
C PRO A 49 -6.78 2.64 0.08
N GLY A 50 -5.77 2.35 -0.68
CA GLY A 50 -4.66 1.51 -0.24
C GLY A 50 -3.93 0.84 -1.39
N GLY A 51 -2.64 0.54 -1.16
CA GLY A 51 -1.78 -0.04 -2.19
C GLY A 51 -2.28 -1.39 -2.69
N VAL A 52 -2.79 -2.25 -1.79
CA VAL A 52 -3.25 -3.61 -2.16
C VAL A 52 -4.45 -3.55 -3.09
N THR A 53 -5.50 -2.82 -2.73
CA THR A 53 -6.72 -2.71 -3.55
C THR A 53 -6.44 -2.04 -4.89
N ARG A 54 -5.66 -0.94 -4.88
CA ARG A 54 -5.27 -0.21 -6.11
C ARG A 54 -4.37 -1.01 -7.05
N MET A 55 -3.66 -1.99 -6.53
CA MET A 55 -2.78 -2.87 -7.30
C MET A 55 -3.53 -4.12 -7.78
N VAL A 56 -4.15 -4.85 -6.86
CA VAL A 56 -4.73 -6.18 -7.17
C VAL A 56 -5.98 -6.08 -8.04
N TYR A 57 -6.86 -5.13 -7.76
CA TYR A 57 -8.13 -5.00 -8.48
C TYR A 57 -7.97 -4.73 -10.00
N PRO A 58 -7.14 -3.78 -10.45
CA PRO A 58 -6.92 -3.59 -11.89
C PRO A 58 -6.37 -4.83 -12.59
N LEU A 59 -5.45 -5.55 -11.93
CA LEU A 59 -4.89 -6.78 -12.50
C LEU A 59 -5.95 -7.87 -12.63
N VAL A 60 -6.74 -8.11 -11.59
CA VAL A 60 -7.81 -9.12 -11.64
C VAL A 60 -8.83 -8.80 -12.74
N ARG A 61 -9.24 -7.53 -12.86
CA ARG A 61 -10.11 -7.09 -13.97
C ARG A 61 -9.50 -7.37 -15.33
N ARG A 62 -8.20 -7.14 -15.47
CA ARG A 62 -7.47 -7.39 -16.72
C ARG A 62 -7.41 -8.89 -17.02
N LEU A 63 -7.07 -9.73 -16.04
CA LEU A 63 -7.04 -11.18 -16.20
C LEU A 63 -8.42 -11.78 -16.55
N LEU A 64 -9.51 -11.23 -15.99
CA LEU A 64 -10.88 -11.57 -16.37
C LEU A 64 -11.19 -11.17 -17.83
N LYS A 65 -10.84 -9.93 -18.21
CA LYS A 65 -11.03 -9.42 -19.58
C LYS A 65 -10.26 -10.25 -20.62
N GLU A 66 -9.03 -10.64 -20.31
CA GLU A 66 -8.16 -11.46 -21.15
C GLU A 66 -8.48 -12.97 -21.07
N LYS A 67 -9.54 -13.34 -20.32
CA LYS A 67 -9.99 -14.72 -20.14
C LYS A 67 -8.90 -15.67 -19.56
N VAL A 68 -7.99 -15.13 -18.79
CA VAL A 68 -7.08 -15.92 -17.93
C VAL A 68 -7.84 -16.43 -16.72
N LEU A 69 -8.73 -15.58 -16.20
CA LEU A 69 -9.70 -15.95 -15.17
C LEU A 69 -11.10 -16.05 -15.79
N ARG A 70 -11.86 -17.07 -15.39
CA ARG A 70 -13.29 -17.18 -15.68
C ARG A 70 -14.12 -16.36 -14.69
N ASP A 71 -13.71 -16.36 -13.42
CA ASP A 71 -14.29 -15.61 -12.32
C ASP A 71 -13.24 -15.35 -11.23
N ALA A 72 -13.55 -14.44 -10.32
CA ALA A 72 -12.73 -14.14 -9.16
C ALA A 72 -13.61 -13.84 -7.94
N HIS A 73 -13.28 -14.40 -6.80
CA HIS A 73 -13.95 -14.17 -5.54
C HIS A 73 -13.01 -13.43 -4.59
N TRP A 74 -13.50 -12.35 -3.99
CA TRP A 74 -12.71 -11.51 -3.09
C TRP A 74 -13.29 -11.55 -1.68
N VAL A 75 -12.57 -12.13 -0.74
CA VAL A 75 -12.99 -12.27 0.67
C VAL A 75 -12.23 -11.28 1.51
N ALA A 76 -12.93 -10.41 2.26
CA ALA A 76 -12.32 -9.37 3.06
C ALA A 76 -13.11 -9.03 4.34
N LEU A 77 -12.43 -8.41 5.30
CA LEU A 77 -13.05 -7.88 6.52
C LEU A 77 -13.85 -6.61 6.19
N ASN A 78 -15.17 -6.69 6.27
CA ASN A 78 -16.05 -5.55 6.01
C ASN A 78 -17.36 -5.66 6.80
N PRO A 79 -17.35 -5.36 8.11
CA PRO A 79 -18.48 -5.62 9.00
C PRO A 79 -19.74 -4.77 8.73
N HIS A 80 -19.63 -3.76 7.88
CA HIS A 80 -20.71 -2.82 7.57
C HIS A 80 -21.20 -2.93 6.11
N ALA A 81 -20.89 -4.02 5.44
CA ALA A 81 -21.27 -4.26 4.05
C ALA A 81 -22.24 -5.46 3.95
N PRO A 82 -23.03 -5.53 2.87
CA PRO A 82 -23.79 -6.73 2.54
C PRO A 82 -22.88 -7.96 2.51
N PRO A 83 -23.33 -9.15 2.94
CA PRO A 83 -22.50 -10.36 2.95
C PRO A 83 -21.89 -10.69 1.60
N THR A 84 -22.64 -10.47 0.51
CA THR A 84 -22.18 -10.73 -0.86
C THR A 84 -22.51 -9.56 -1.78
N VAL A 85 -21.51 -9.16 -2.61
CA VAL A 85 -21.62 -8.03 -3.53
C VAL A 85 -21.05 -8.43 -4.88
N HIS A 86 -21.78 -8.17 -5.98
CA HIS A 86 -21.29 -8.40 -7.33
C HIS A 86 -20.65 -7.14 -7.94
N LEU A 87 -19.55 -7.32 -8.62
CA LEU A 87 -18.84 -6.26 -9.35
C LEU A 87 -18.22 -6.85 -10.62
N GLY A 88 -18.96 -6.83 -11.71
CA GLY A 88 -18.47 -7.14 -13.06
C GLY A 88 -17.55 -8.37 -13.15
N GLY A 89 -18.04 -9.57 -13.08
CA GLY A 89 -17.26 -10.81 -13.15
C GLY A 89 -16.48 -11.17 -11.86
N MET A 90 -16.60 -10.33 -10.82
CA MET A 90 -16.07 -10.58 -9.47
C MET A 90 -17.21 -10.69 -8.49
N THR A 91 -17.03 -11.51 -7.46
CA THR A 91 -17.93 -11.59 -6.31
C THR A 91 -17.17 -11.25 -5.03
N LEU A 92 -17.61 -10.24 -4.31
CA LEU A 92 -17.04 -9.80 -3.05
C LEU A 92 -17.79 -10.45 -1.90
N HIS A 93 -17.07 -11.04 -0.96
CA HIS A 93 -17.63 -11.67 0.24
C HIS A 93 -17.10 -10.96 1.48
N ASN A 94 -18.00 -10.48 2.29
CA ASN A 94 -17.66 -9.66 3.45
C ASN A 94 -17.72 -10.48 4.73
N VAL A 95 -16.58 -10.55 5.44
CA VAL A 95 -16.44 -11.18 6.74
C VAL A 95 -16.69 -10.15 7.83
N THR A 96 -17.36 -10.57 8.90
CA THR A 96 -17.59 -9.75 10.09
C THR A 96 -16.88 -10.34 11.30
N ILE A 97 -16.46 -9.48 12.21
CA ILE A 97 -15.97 -9.85 13.55
C ILE A 97 -16.81 -9.09 14.57
N GLU A 98 -17.22 -9.75 15.65
CA GLU A 98 -17.88 -9.10 16.77
C GLU A 98 -17.00 -8.03 17.42
N GLY A 99 -17.60 -6.96 17.97
CA GLY A 99 -16.88 -5.77 18.40
C GLY A 99 -15.79 -6.03 19.45
N GLU A 100 -16.04 -6.93 20.43
CA GLU A 100 -15.06 -7.29 21.45
C GLU A 100 -13.83 -7.99 20.84
N ARG A 101 -14.05 -8.92 19.91
CA ARG A 101 -12.96 -9.64 19.21
C ARG A 101 -12.18 -8.73 18.25
N MET A 102 -12.80 -7.67 17.74
CA MET A 102 -12.11 -6.69 16.90
C MET A 102 -10.97 -6.00 17.67
N ALA A 103 -11.14 -5.76 18.96
CA ALA A 103 -10.11 -5.14 19.80
C ALA A 103 -8.88 -6.06 19.96
N GLY A 104 -9.09 -7.35 20.22
CA GLY A 104 -8.00 -8.34 20.33
C GLY A 104 -7.29 -8.55 18.98
N TYR A 105 -8.05 -8.72 17.91
CA TYR A 105 -7.51 -8.77 16.54
C TYR A 105 -6.64 -7.54 16.22
N GLY A 106 -7.12 -6.34 16.57
CA GLY A 106 -6.41 -5.08 16.39
C GLY A 106 -5.08 -5.02 17.11
N LYS A 107 -5.03 -5.49 18.39
CA LYS A 107 -3.80 -5.55 19.18
C LYS A 107 -2.72 -6.41 18.51
N VAL A 108 -3.09 -7.61 18.06
CA VAL A 108 -2.13 -8.52 17.38
C VAL A 108 -1.64 -7.91 16.08
N LYS A 109 -2.54 -7.38 15.27
CA LYS A 109 -2.18 -6.71 14.01
C LYS A 109 -1.20 -5.56 14.24
N GLU A 110 -1.45 -4.70 15.23
CA GLU A 110 -0.59 -3.57 15.58
C GLU A 110 0.78 -4.04 16.11
N ALA A 111 0.82 -5.10 16.92
CA ALA A 111 2.06 -5.65 17.43
C ALA A 111 2.95 -6.22 16.30
N ILE A 112 2.37 -7.00 15.39
CA ILE A 112 3.10 -7.53 14.22
C ILE A 112 3.57 -6.36 13.33
N TRP A 113 2.69 -5.42 13.02
CA TRP A 113 3.02 -4.23 12.24
C TRP A 113 4.16 -3.41 12.87
N GLY A 114 4.07 -3.12 14.17
CA GLY A 114 5.08 -2.36 14.89
C GLY A 114 6.45 -3.04 14.88
N ARG A 115 6.48 -4.36 15.11
CA ARG A 115 7.73 -5.15 15.08
C ARG A 115 8.38 -5.12 13.70
N ILE A 116 7.61 -5.37 12.65
CA ILE A 116 8.12 -5.41 11.27
C ILE A 116 8.63 -4.04 10.80
N HIS A 117 8.01 -2.96 11.26
CA HIS A 117 8.42 -1.60 10.92
C HIS A 117 9.42 -1.00 11.92
N GLU A 118 9.88 -1.79 12.91
CA GLU A 118 10.80 -1.34 13.96
C GLU A 118 10.29 -0.10 14.72
N ILE A 119 8.98 -0.03 14.89
CA ILE A 119 8.34 0.94 15.78
C ILE A 119 8.37 0.32 17.16
N GLU A 120 9.09 0.93 18.11
CA GLU A 120 9.14 0.44 19.49
C GLU A 120 7.74 0.39 20.08
N PRO A 121 7.25 -0.79 20.45
CA PRO A 121 6.00 -0.90 21.19
C PRO A 121 6.21 -0.40 22.61
N ALA A 122 5.15 0.14 23.22
CA ALA A 122 5.16 0.54 24.62
C ALA A 122 5.52 -0.63 25.56
N GLU A 123 5.24 -1.87 25.12
CA GLU A 123 5.61 -3.11 25.80
C GLU A 123 6.18 -4.13 24.81
N PRO A 124 7.18 -4.95 25.22
CA PRO A 124 7.65 -6.07 24.40
C PRO A 124 6.53 -7.09 24.20
N HIS A 125 6.35 -7.54 22.94
CA HIS A 125 5.33 -8.55 22.60
C HIS A 125 5.95 -9.86 22.10
N ASP A 126 7.04 -10.30 22.73
CA ASP A 126 7.74 -11.53 22.30
C ASP A 126 6.85 -12.78 22.49
N ASP A 127 5.90 -12.74 23.41
CA ASP A 127 4.90 -13.77 23.69
C ASP A 127 3.57 -13.59 22.94
N LEU A 128 3.52 -12.71 21.94
CA LEU A 128 2.29 -12.32 21.23
C LEU A 128 1.38 -13.49 20.84
N PHE A 129 1.96 -14.57 20.34
CA PHE A 129 1.21 -15.73 19.84
C PHE A 129 0.62 -16.61 20.94
N TRP A 130 0.93 -16.33 22.20
CA TRP A 130 0.38 -17.04 23.39
C TRP A 130 -0.55 -16.16 24.21
N THR A 131 -0.89 -14.96 23.73
CA THR A 131 -1.82 -14.05 24.40
C THR A 131 -3.27 -14.38 24.10
N GLU A 132 -4.20 -13.93 24.97
CA GLU A 132 -5.62 -14.02 24.69
C GLU A 132 -6.02 -13.26 23.42
N ALA A 133 -5.41 -12.10 23.16
CA ALA A 133 -5.63 -11.32 21.96
C ALA A 133 -5.33 -12.11 20.68
N PHE A 134 -4.35 -13.03 20.71
CA PHE A 134 -4.05 -13.90 19.57
C PHE A 134 -5.20 -14.87 19.27
N SER A 135 -6.01 -15.25 20.25
CA SER A 135 -7.20 -16.07 20.01
C SER A 135 -8.22 -15.38 19.09
N ASP A 136 -8.34 -14.04 19.19
CA ASP A 136 -9.24 -13.25 18.34
C ASP A 136 -8.70 -13.10 16.92
N TYR A 137 -7.38 -12.93 16.78
CA TYR A 137 -6.71 -12.96 15.49
C TYR A 137 -6.86 -14.33 14.80
N ALA A 138 -6.67 -15.42 15.55
CA ALA A 138 -6.88 -16.77 15.06
C ALA A 138 -8.35 -17.05 14.71
N PHE A 139 -9.29 -16.57 15.53
CA PHE A 139 -10.73 -16.69 15.27
C PHE A 139 -11.12 -16.05 13.94
N TYR A 140 -10.68 -14.81 13.70
CA TYR A 140 -10.94 -14.12 12.43
C TYR A 140 -10.44 -14.92 11.23
N ASN A 141 -9.18 -15.37 11.29
CA ASN A 141 -8.58 -16.14 10.21
C ASN A 141 -9.29 -17.49 10.00
N ARG A 142 -9.76 -18.12 11.08
CA ARG A 142 -10.56 -19.36 10.99
C ARG A 142 -11.90 -19.12 10.33
N SER A 143 -12.64 -18.09 10.76
CA SER A 143 -13.93 -17.74 10.16
C SER A 143 -13.80 -17.42 8.67
N THR A 144 -12.72 -16.73 8.30
CA THR A 144 -12.37 -16.44 6.90
C THR A 144 -12.11 -17.73 6.12
N ALA A 145 -11.29 -18.64 6.67
CA ALA A 145 -10.98 -19.92 6.02
C ALA A 145 -12.23 -20.82 5.89
N GLU A 146 -13.13 -20.79 6.87
CA GLU A 146 -14.42 -21.51 6.82
C GLU A 146 -15.32 -20.99 5.70
N LEU A 147 -15.40 -19.67 5.54
CA LEU A 147 -16.14 -19.07 4.44
C LEU A 147 -15.53 -19.46 3.09
N ILE A 148 -14.20 -19.34 2.94
CA ILE A 148 -13.51 -19.70 1.69
C ILE A 148 -13.74 -21.20 1.36
N ARG A 149 -13.70 -22.10 2.32
CA ARG A 149 -14.00 -23.54 2.09
C ARG A 149 -15.42 -23.75 1.57
N LYS A 150 -16.42 -23.09 2.17
CA LYS A 150 -17.81 -23.17 1.68
C LYS A 150 -17.97 -22.66 0.26
N LEU A 151 -17.26 -21.57 -0.07
CA LEU A 151 -17.24 -21.03 -1.43
C LEU A 151 -16.55 -22.01 -2.40
N ASP A 152 -15.48 -22.64 -1.97
CA ASP A 152 -14.75 -23.63 -2.78
C ASP A 152 -15.59 -24.87 -3.13
N GLU A 153 -16.45 -25.34 -2.21
CA GLU A 153 -17.42 -26.43 -2.46
C GLU A 153 -18.38 -26.09 -3.63
N THR A 154 -18.66 -24.81 -3.85
CA THR A 154 -19.62 -24.37 -4.87
C THR A 154 -18.95 -23.91 -6.16
N HIS A 155 -17.80 -23.25 -6.04
CA HIS A 155 -17.15 -22.56 -7.16
C HIS A 155 -15.94 -23.32 -7.71
N ASP A 156 -15.42 -24.30 -6.96
CA ASP A 156 -14.26 -25.12 -7.33
C ASP A 156 -13.07 -24.26 -7.78
N PHE A 157 -12.49 -23.52 -6.84
CA PHE A 157 -11.35 -22.66 -7.11
C PHE A 157 -10.12 -23.43 -7.54
N ASP A 158 -9.40 -22.91 -8.52
CA ASP A 158 -8.12 -23.49 -8.96
C ASP A 158 -6.97 -23.06 -8.05
N ALA A 159 -7.04 -21.87 -7.43
CA ALA A 159 -6.03 -21.36 -6.51
C ALA A 159 -6.58 -20.36 -5.48
N PHE A 160 -5.89 -20.28 -4.34
CA PHE A 160 -6.14 -19.29 -3.29
C PHE A 160 -5.00 -18.28 -3.23
N TYR A 161 -5.34 -16.99 -3.25
CA TYR A 161 -4.37 -15.90 -3.21
C TYR A 161 -4.58 -15.05 -1.95
N VAL A 162 -3.72 -15.24 -0.96
CA VAL A 162 -3.81 -14.61 0.35
C VAL A 162 -2.84 -13.45 0.44
N HIS A 163 -3.34 -12.29 0.88
CA HIS A 163 -2.56 -11.05 0.93
C HIS A 163 -2.29 -10.61 2.37
N ASP A 164 -1.01 -10.44 2.65
CA ASP A 164 -0.45 -9.78 3.82
C ASP A 164 -0.63 -10.52 5.16
N PHE A 165 0.14 -10.13 6.17
CA PHE A 165 0.28 -10.83 7.46
C PHE A 165 -1.02 -10.95 8.24
N GLN A 166 -1.98 -10.05 8.02
CA GLN A 166 -3.29 -10.10 8.68
C GLN A 166 -4.08 -11.38 8.35
N GLN A 167 -3.78 -12.01 7.21
CA GLN A 167 -4.43 -13.20 6.68
C GLN A 167 -3.51 -14.42 6.63
N MET A 168 -2.27 -14.28 7.07
CA MET A 168 -1.24 -15.33 6.95
C MET A 168 -1.69 -16.72 7.47
N PRO A 169 -2.45 -16.85 8.59
CA PRO A 169 -2.93 -18.14 9.06
C PRO A 169 -3.96 -18.83 8.15
N VAL A 170 -4.63 -18.11 7.25
CA VAL A 170 -5.70 -18.65 6.41
C VAL A 170 -5.21 -19.84 5.56
N GLY A 171 -3.99 -19.76 5.01
CA GLY A 171 -3.43 -20.84 4.19
C GLY A 171 -3.37 -22.17 4.92
N GLN A 172 -2.97 -22.18 6.20
CA GLN A 172 -2.95 -23.37 7.04
C GLN A 172 -4.38 -23.81 7.42
N MET A 173 -5.23 -22.84 7.78
CA MET A 173 -6.59 -23.11 8.26
C MET A 173 -7.53 -23.61 7.14
N LEU A 174 -7.23 -23.33 5.89
CA LEU A 174 -7.96 -23.87 4.74
C LEU A 174 -7.87 -25.39 4.67
N GLY A 175 -6.72 -25.99 5.02
CA GLY A 175 -6.52 -27.42 4.96
C GLY A 175 -6.64 -28.01 3.54
N SER A 176 -6.75 -27.19 2.50
CA SER A 176 -6.85 -27.61 1.11
C SER A 176 -5.48 -27.96 0.53
N LEU A 177 -5.46 -28.97 -0.38
CA LEU A 177 -4.28 -29.33 -1.17
C LEU A 177 -4.13 -28.46 -2.43
N LYS A 178 -5.17 -27.69 -2.78
CA LYS A 178 -5.11 -26.76 -3.92
C LYS A 178 -4.03 -25.70 -3.76
N PRO A 179 -3.47 -25.18 -4.85
CA PRO A 179 -2.42 -24.16 -4.81
C PRO A 179 -2.78 -22.94 -3.97
N LYS A 180 -1.84 -22.50 -3.14
CA LYS A 180 -1.95 -21.31 -2.30
C LYS A 180 -0.76 -20.39 -2.52
N VAL A 181 -1.05 -19.13 -2.85
CA VAL A 181 -0.07 -18.06 -2.97
C VAL A 181 -0.24 -17.11 -1.78
N PHE A 182 0.86 -16.73 -1.17
CA PHE A 182 0.88 -15.70 -0.15
C PHE A 182 1.67 -14.49 -0.65
N ARG A 183 1.07 -13.30 -0.61
CA ARG A 183 1.77 -12.06 -1.02
C ARG A 183 1.96 -11.13 0.17
N TRP A 184 3.23 -10.90 0.49
CA TRP A 184 3.67 -10.02 1.56
C TRP A 184 3.94 -8.61 1.01
N HIS A 185 3.20 -7.60 1.48
CA HIS A 185 3.26 -6.25 0.92
C HIS A 185 4.11 -5.26 1.71
N ILE A 186 4.43 -5.58 2.96
CA ILE A 186 5.21 -4.71 3.86
C ILE A 186 6.69 -5.11 3.86
N PRO A 187 7.59 -4.33 4.46
CA PRO A 187 8.98 -4.75 4.59
C PRO A 187 9.09 -6.11 5.26
N PHE A 188 10.15 -6.85 4.96
CA PHE A 188 10.48 -8.08 5.68
C PHE A 188 11.96 -8.12 6.01
N ASP A 189 12.28 -8.24 7.29
CA ASP A 189 13.64 -8.43 7.79
C ASP A 189 13.60 -9.49 8.89
N ALA A 190 14.18 -10.65 8.62
CA ALA A 190 14.22 -11.76 9.57
C ALA A 190 15.01 -11.42 10.85
N SER A 191 15.91 -10.43 10.80
CA SER A 191 16.74 -10.03 11.94
C SER A 191 15.94 -9.35 13.04
N VAL A 192 14.82 -8.68 12.67
CA VAL A 192 13.94 -8.00 13.65
C VAL A 192 12.84 -8.92 14.20
N ILE A 193 12.70 -10.12 13.64
CA ILE A 193 11.69 -11.10 14.09
C ILE A 193 12.19 -11.81 15.34
N PRO A 194 11.45 -11.74 16.47
CA PRO A 194 11.79 -12.48 17.69
C PRO A 194 11.92 -13.98 17.44
N GLU A 195 12.86 -14.63 18.10
CA GLU A 195 13.10 -16.07 17.93
C GLU A 195 11.81 -16.89 18.18
N GLN A 196 11.05 -16.50 19.20
CA GLN A 196 9.78 -17.14 19.56
C GLN A 196 8.74 -17.04 18.43
N TRP A 197 8.79 -15.98 17.61
CA TRP A 197 7.86 -15.80 16.50
C TRP A 197 8.21 -16.63 15.28
N ARG A 198 9.50 -16.95 15.07
CA ARG A 198 9.98 -17.62 13.85
C ARG A 198 9.30 -18.95 13.59
N SER A 199 9.16 -19.80 14.62
CA SER A 199 8.49 -21.10 14.48
C SER A 199 7.03 -20.97 14.07
N VAL A 200 6.31 -19.99 14.62
CA VAL A 200 4.91 -19.73 14.28
C VAL A 200 4.78 -19.18 12.87
N LEU A 201 5.62 -18.21 12.49
CA LEU A 201 5.64 -17.65 11.13
C LEU A 201 5.93 -18.74 10.09
N ILE A 202 6.97 -19.57 10.32
CA ILE A 202 7.33 -20.67 9.43
C ILE A 202 6.15 -21.65 9.31
N THR A 203 5.48 -22.00 10.41
CA THR A 203 4.33 -22.90 10.40
C THR A 203 3.20 -22.40 9.49
N TYR A 204 2.94 -21.10 9.48
CA TYR A 204 1.95 -20.52 8.57
C TYR A 204 2.48 -20.41 7.14
N LEU A 205 3.70 -19.96 6.94
CA LEU A 205 4.30 -19.80 5.61
C LEU A 205 4.48 -21.14 4.89
N ASP A 206 4.75 -22.23 5.61
CA ASP A 206 4.85 -23.59 5.09
C ASP A 206 3.55 -24.15 4.48
N SER A 207 2.42 -23.48 4.72
CA SER A 207 1.14 -23.82 4.12
C SER A 207 0.93 -23.30 2.70
N TYR A 208 1.83 -22.43 2.22
CA TYR A 208 1.76 -21.82 0.91
C TYR A 208 2.75 -22.47 -0.07
N ASN A 209 2.32 -22.64 -1.32
CA ASN A 209 3.17 -23.14 -2.39
C ASN A 209 4.16 -22.07 -2.86
N GLU A 210 3.68 -20.83 -2.94
CA GLU A 210 4.52 -19.68 -3.29
C GLU A 210 4.31 -18.50 -2.33
N ILE A 211 5.41 -17.81 -2.06
CA ILE A 211 5.44 -16.62 -1.19
C ILE A 211 6.04 -15.47 -1.99
N VAL A 212 5.21 -14.48 -2.28
CA VAL A 212 5.56 -13.33 -3.14
C VAL A 212 5.93 -12.13 -2.29
N VAL A 213 7.07 -11.53 -2.56
CA VAL A 213 7.56 -10.31 -1.92
C VAL A 213 7.90 -9.23 -2.94
N SER A 214 8.02 -7.98 -2.49
CA SER A 214 8.16 -6.81 -3.37
C SER A 214 9.60 -6.47 -3.77
N ALA A 215 10.63 -7.00 -3.10
CA ALA A 215 12.03 -6.67 -3.35
C ALA A 215 12.95 -7.87 -3.11
N ALA A 216 14.13 -7.90 -3.75
CA ALA A 216 15.09 -8.98 -3.65
C ALA A 216 15.58 -9.19 -2.21
N ARG A 217 15.89 -8.10 -1.50
CA ARG A 217 16.32 -8.18 -0.10
C ARG A 217 15.27 -8.81 0.82
N TYR A 218 13.98 -8.64 0.53
CA TYR A 218 12.91 -9.28 1.28
C TYR A 218 12.81 -10.76 0.94
N ALA A 219 13.07 -11.13 -0.33
CA ALA A 219 13.14 -12.54 -0.73
C ALA A 219 14.32 -13.24 -0.05
N GLU A 220 15.49 -12.62 -0.01
CA GLU A 220 16.69 -13.14 0.68
C GLU A 220 16.41 -13.31 2.18
N SER A 221 15.86 -12.27 2.82
CA SER A 221 15.59 -12.28 4.25
C SER A 221 14.51 -13.31 4.64
N LEU A 222 13.45 -13.43 3.85
CA LEU A 222 12.41 -14.42 4.09
C LEU A 222 12.92 -15.83 3.77
N GLY A 223 13.70 -16.00 2.72
CA GLY A 223 14.36 -17.25 2.37
C GLY A 223 15.29 -17.77 3.46
N ALA A 224 15.90 -16.89 4.27
CA ALA A 224 16.71 -17.27 5.43
C ALA A 224 15.91 -17.98 6.55
N LEU A 225 14.60 -17.88 6.55
CA LEU A 225 13.71 -18.66 7.42
C LEU A 225 13.43 -20.08 6.89
N HIS A 226 13.88 -20.40 5.67
CA HIS A 226 13.71 -21.69 5.00
C HIS A 226 12.25 -22.19 4.92
N PRO A 227 11.28 -21.37 4.46
CA PRO A 227 9.92 -21.83 4.24
C PRO A 227 9.91 -22.92 3.15
N LYS A 228 8.94 -23.86 3.22
CA LYS A 228 8.78 -24.91 2.20
C LYS A 228 8.35 -24.36 0.84
N GLY A 229 7.54 -23.30 0.86
CA GLY A 229 7.07 -22.64 -0.34
C GLY A 229 8.19 -21.90 -1.08
N LYS A 230 8.06 -21.80 -2.40
CA LYS A 230 8.99 -21.06 -3.25
C LYS A 230 8.85 -19.54 -2.98
N VAL A 231 9.95 -18.88 -2.62
CA VAL A 231 9.96 -17.42 -2.42
C VAL A 231 10.22 -16.72 -3.74
N LEU A 232 9.31 -15.86 -4.16
CA LEU A 232 9.34 -15.13 -5.41
C LEU A 232 9.38 -13.63 -5.18
N ARG A 233 10.14 -12.91 -6.02
CA ARG A 233 10.06 -11.46 -6.09
C ARG A 233 9.20 -11.04 -7.27
N LEU A 234 8.05 -10.40 -7.01
CA LEU A 234 7.24 -9.73 -8.03
C LEU A 234 7.04 -8.27 -7.62
N TYR A 235 7.49 -7.34 -8.48
CA TYR A 235 7.36 -5.93 -8.19
C TYR A 235 5.90 -5.51 -8.08
N PRO A 236 5.55 -4.67 -7.10
CA PRO A 236 4.31 -3.91 -7.13
C PRO A 236 4.21 -3.05 -8.39
N TYR A 237 3.00 -2.82 -8.85
CA TYR A 237 2.75 -2.24 -10.16
C TYR A 237 1.59 -1.24 -10.11
N VAL A 238 1.53 -0.44 -11.14
CA VAL A 238 0.45 0.49 -11.43
C VAL A 238 0.01 0.31 -12.89
N ASP A 239 -1.23 0.69 -13.18
CA ASP A 239 -1.67 0.84 -14.56
C ASP A 239 -1.25 2.23 -15.07
N PRO A 240 -0.36 2.35 -16.07
CA PRO A 240 0.05 3.64 -16.59
C PRO A 240 -1.10 4.48 -17.16
N ASP A 241 -2.18 3.84 -17.59
CA ASP A 241 -3.35 4.53 -18.17
C ASP A 241 -4.16 5.29 -17.11
N ASP A 242 -4.01 4.93 -15.83
CA ASP A 242 -4.64 5.65 -14.70
C ASP A 242 -3.95 7.01 -14.42
N TYR A 243 -2.79 7.28 -15.02
CA TYR A 243 -1.96 8.47 -14.78
C TYR A 243 -1.96 9.42 -15.98
N ALA A 244 -3.16 9.78 -16.44
CA ALA A 244 -3.32 10.73 -17.54
C ALA A 244 -2.82 12.12 -17.14
N ARG A 245 -2.16 12.78 -18.08
CA ARG A 245 -1.66 14.13 -17.84
C ARG A 245 -2.83 15.13 -17.73
N PRO A 246 -3.00 15.82 -16.57
CA PRO A 246 -4.10 16.75 -16.39
C PRO A 246 -3.94 17.99 -17.27
N GLU A 247 -5.06 18.63 -17.60
CA GLU A 247 -5.05 19.90 -18.31
C GLU A 247 -4.36 21.01 -17.51
N ARG A 248 -3.63 21.88 -18.19
CA ARG A 248 -2.86 22.97 -17.56
C ARG A 248 -3.73 23.92 -16.72
N SER A 249 -4.96 24.18 -17.16
CA SER A 249 -5.98 24.95 -16.44
C SER A 249 -6.28 24.35 -15.07
N LYS A 250 -6.50 23.02 -15.02
CA LYS A 250 -6.76 22.27 -13.82
C LYS A 250 -5.56 22.26 -12.86
N VAL A 251 -4.35 22.07 -13.42
CA VAL A 251 -3.09 22.17 -12.61
C VAL A 251 -2.98 23.50 -11.92
N THR A 252 -3.23 24.61 -12.67
CA THR A 252 -3.17 25.96 -12.11
C THR A 252 -4.24 26.20 -11.05
N ALA A 253 -5.48 25.77 -11.29
CA ALA A 253 -6.58 25.92 -10.35
C ALA A 253 -6.34 25.13 -9.06
N THR A 254 -5.89 23.88 -9.17
CA THR A 254 -5.58 23.03 -8.01
C THR A 254 -4.43 23.63 -7.19
N ALA A 255 -3.36 24.09 -7.83
CA ALA A 255 -2.25 24.75 -7.16
C ALA A 255 -2.70 26.03 -6.41
N ALA A 256 -3.49 26.87 -7.06
CA ALA A 256 -4.02 28.11 -6.44
C ALA A 256 -4.91 27.81 -5.21
N ARG A 257 -5.78 26.81 -5.31
CA ARG A 257 -6.64 26.37 -4.18
C ARG A 257 -5.82 25.90 -2.98
N LEU A 258 -4.65 25.34 -3.21
CA LEU A 258 -3.72 24.87 -2.18
C LEU A 258 -2.71 25.97 -1.72
N GLY A 259 -2.89 27.21 -2.13
CA GLY A 259 -2.00 28.31 -1.76
C GLY A 259 -0.61 28.25 -2.40
N ILE A 260 -0.49 27.56 -3.55
CA ILE A 260 0.76 27.45 -4.32
C ILE A 260 0.71 28.46 -5.46
N ALA A 261 1.54 29.49 -5.37
CA ALA A 261 1.63 30.53 -6.38
C ALA A 261 2.31 30.02 -7.68
N PRO A 262 2.04 30.64 -8.85
CA PRO A 262 2.70 30.27 -10.09
C PRO A 262 4.23 30.36 -10.04
N SER A 263 4.77 31.24 -9.23
CA SER A 263 6.21 31.43 -9.02
C SER A 263 6.85 30.42 -8.07
N ASP A 264 6.05 29.69 -7.28
CA ASP A 264 6.58 28.75 -6.29
C ASP A 264 7.19 27.53 -6.98
N GLU A 265 8.22 26.97 -6.42
CA GLU A 265 8.76 25.64 -6.75
C GLU A 265 8.26 24.65 -5.72
N VAL A 266 7.88 23.43 -6.15
CA VAL A 266 7.25 22.44 -5.26
C VAL A 266 8.13 21.21 -5.11
N ALA A 267 8.48 20.88 -3.87
CA ALA A 267 8.91 19.54 -3.47
C ALA A 267 7.67 18.80 -2.93
N LEU A 268 7.36 17.63 -3.49
CA LEU A 268 6.15 16.90 -3.19
C LEU A 268 6.45 15.61 -2.40
N LEU A 269 5.75 15.41 -1.29
CA LEU A 269 5.76 14.16 -0.54
C LEU A 269 4.33 13.62 -0.48
N VAL A 270 4.14 12.39 -0.94
CA VAL A 270 2.85 11.71 -0.92
C VAL A 270 2.94 10.49 -0.01
N GLY A 271 2.09 10.45 0.99
CA GLY A 271 2.05 9.33 1.93
C GLY A 271 1.09 9.56 3.08
N ARG A 272 0.72 8.49 3.76
CA ARG A 272 -0.07 8.58 4.99
C ARG A 272 0.67 9.45 6.02
N MET A 273 -0.08 10.13 6.90
CA MET A 273 0.51 10.83 8.05
C MET A 273 0.90 9.80 9.11
N ASP A 274 2.11 9.28 8.99
CA ASP A 274 2.63 8.18 9.80
C ASP A 274 4.14 8.38 9.99
N PRO A 275 4.70 8.22 11.19
CA PRO A 275 6.13 8.39 11.46
C PRO A 275 7.03 7.60 10.51
N ILE A 276 6.63 6.39 10.11
CA ILE A 276 7.43 5.57 9.17
C ILE A 276 7.58 6.20 7.79
N LYS A 277 6.75 7.20 7.45
CA LYS A 277 6.80 7.89 6.13
C LYS A 277 7.81 9.04 6.10
N GLY A 278 8.44 9.40 7.23
CA GLY A 278 9.56 10.32 7.28
C GLY A 278 9.22 11.76 6.89
N GLN A 279 7.99 12.22 7.16
CA GLN A 279 7.63 13.63 6.93
C GLN A 279 8.51 14.58 7.75
N ASP A 280 8.89 14.21 8.95
CA ASP A 280 9.81 14.93 9.83
C ASP A 280 11.21 15.08 9.22
N LEU A 281 11.74 14.01 8.59
CA LEU A 281 13.00 14.05 7.83
C LEU A 281 12.89 15.01 6.65
N ALA A 282 11.75 14.99 5.93
CA ALA A 282 11.53 15.89 4.80
C ALA A 282 11.45 17.35 5.26
N ILE A 283 10.77 17.64 6.38
CA ILE A 283 10.69 18.98 6.95
C ILE A 283 12.07 19.46 7.42
N ALA A 284 12.85 18.62 8.10
CA ALA A 284 14.20 18.95 8.53
C ALA A 284 15.14 19.25 7.34
N ALA A 285 15.09 18.41 6.31
CA ALA A 285 15.86 18.62 5.08
C ALA A 285 15.41 19.89 4.35
N PHE A 286 14.10 20.14 4.28
CA PHE A 286 13.54 21.36 3.69
C PHE A 286 14.00 22.61 4.44
N ALA A 287 13.99 22.61 5.78
CA ALA A 287 14.49 23.71 6.59
C ALA A 287 15.94 24.06 6.26
N SER A 288 16.78 23.05 6.02
CA SER A 288 18.20 23.25 5.69
C SER A 288 18.45 23.91 4.33
N VAL A 289 17.49 23.81 3.38
CA VAL A 289 17.64 24.37 2.03
C VAL A 289 16.76 25.60 1.80
N ALA A 290 15.81 25.86 2.68
CA ALA A 290 14.77 26.86 2.50
C ALA A 290 15.29 28.27 2.31
N GLU A 291 16.31 28.69 3.05
CA GLU A 291 16.89 30.03 2.97
C GLU A 291 17.50 30.30 1.58
N GLN A 292 18.20 29.29 1.02
CA GLN A 292 18.83 29.40 -0.29
C GLN A 292 17.82 29.33 -1.45
N HIS A 293 16.62 28.79 -1.21
CA HIS A 293 15.57 28.59 -2.20
C HIS A 293 14.24 29.24 -1.75
N PRO A 294 14.13 30.58 -1.74
CA PRO A 294 13.00 31.29 -1.13
C PRO A 294 11.64 31.00 -1.79
N ARG A 295 11.60 30.50 -3.02
CA ARG A 295 10.37 30.10 -3.73
C ARG A 295 9.99 28.65 -3.54
N LEU A 296 10.82 27.85 -2.86
CA LEU A 296 10.53 26.42 -2.65
C LEU A 296 9.44 26.26 -1.59
N LYS A 297 8.43 25.48 -1.88
CA LYS A 297 7.41 24.97 -0.95
C LYS A 297 7.51 23.46 -0.82
N LEU A 298 7.31 22.96 0.40
CA LEU A 298 7.14 21.54 0.66
C LEU A 298 5.65 21.24 0.76
N VAL A 299 5.14 20.34 -0.07
CA VAL A 299 3.74 19.95 -0.08
C VAL A 299 3.64 18.51 0.41
N LEU A 300 2.92 18.31 1.52
CA LEU A 300 2.69 17.02 2.17
C LEU A 300 1.25 16.57 1.89
N VAL A 301 1.10 15.53 1.10
CA VAL A 301 -0.19 14.98 0.69
C VAL A 301 -0.47 13.67 1.43
N GLY A 302 -1.64 13.59 2.02
CA GLY A 302 -2.14 12.42 2.71
C GLY A 302 -2.74 12.74 4.07
N ASN A 303 -3.44 11.78 4.61
CA ASN A 303 -3.98 11.84 5.96
C ASN A 303 -3.77 10.48 6.66
N GLY A 304 -4.55 10.19 7.69
CA GLY A 304 -4.41 9.03 8.54
C GLY A 304 -4.40 7.68 7.86
N SER A 305 -3.98 6.72 8.64
CA SER A 305 -3.96 5.30 8.28
C SER A 305 -5.27 4.63 8.70
N PHE A 306 -5.74 3.66 7.91
CA PHE A 306 -6.82 2.74 8.30
C PHE A 306 -6.38 1.72 9.35
N SER A 307 -5.10 1.63 9.66
CA SER A 307 -4.55 0.79 10.72
C SER A 307 -4.51 1.58 12.03
N GLY A 308 -5.09 1.04 13.09
CA GLY A 308 -4.82 1.52 14.43
C GLY A 308 -5.92 2.30 15.15
N SER A 309 -7.20 2.01 14.91
CA SER A 309 -8.26 2.46 15.81
C SER A 309 -9.19 1.31 16.19
N SER A 310 -9.85 1.42 17.33
CA SER A 310 -10.97 0.55 17.68
C SER A 310 -12.11 0.61 16.67
N THR A 311 -12.13 1.65 15.83
CA THR A 311 -13.03 1.84 14.70
C THR A 311 -12.37 1.48 13.36
N GLY A 312 -11.13 0.96 13.36
CA GLY A 312 -10.37 0.63 12.15
C GLY A 312 -9.74 1.81 11.41
N LEU A 313 -9.90 3.04 11.89
CA LEU A 313 -9.62 4.24 11.08
C LEU A 313 -8.32 4.98 11.40
N GLY A 314 -7.45 4.58 12.30
CA GLY A 314 -6.11 5.18 12.54
C GLY A 314 -6.02 6.72 12.58
N LEU A 315 -7.16 7.41 12.62
CA LEU A 315 -7.24 8.87 12.51
C LEU A 315 -6.61 9.59 13.71
N THR A 316 -6.69 8.99 14.89
CA THR A 316 -6.15 9.58 16.12
C THR A 316 -4.63 9.61 16.13
N LYS A 317 -3.95 8.54 15.68
CA LYS A 317 -2.49 8.50 15.56
C LYS A 317 -1.99 9.52 14.54
N SER A 318 -2.67 9.63 13.42
CA SER A 318 -2.30 10.58 12.38
C SER A 318 -2.50 12.03 12.79
N ALA A 319 -3.52 12.34 13.60
CA ALA A 319 -3.76 13.68 14.12
C ALA A 319 -2.64 14.11 15.08
N ALA A 320 -2.20 13.24 15.98
CA ALA A 320 -1.10 13.50 16.88
C ALA A 320 0.23 13.71 16.13
N TRP A 321 0.52 12.83 15.15
CA TRP A 321 1.70 12.97 14.31
C TRP A 321 1.67 14.26 13.50
N ARG A 322 0.54 14.57 12.88
CA ARG A 322 0.37 15.84 12.16
C ARG A 322 0.61 17.05 13.05
N ALA A 323 0.09 17.07 14.28
CA ALA A 323 0.32 18.16 15.23
C ALA A 323 1.81 18.34 15.57
N GLN A 324 2.57 17.22 15.72
CA GLN A 324 4.01 17.27 15.91
C GLN A 324 4.75 17.86 14.70
N LEU A 325 4.35 17.48 13.48
CA LEU A 325 4.92 18.02 12.25
C LEU A 325 4.62 19.52 12.09
N GLU A 326 3.40 19.95 12.41
CA GLU A 326 3.01 21.39 12.40
C GLU A 326 3.81 22.20 13.42
N GLU A 327 4.11 21.61 14.59
CA GLU A 327 5.00 22.25 15.57
C GLU A 327 6.43 22.35 15.06
N GLN A 328 6.97 21.28 14.45
CA GLN A 328 8.30 21.30 13.82
C GLN A 328 8.40 22.41 12.75
N VAL A 329 7.37 22.54 11.92
CA VAL A 329 7.28 23.58 10.88
C VAL A 329 7.26 25.00 11.50
N ARG A 330 6.48 25.19 12.58
CA ARG A 330 6.43 26.48 13.30
C ARG A 330 7.77 26.84 13.96
N ALA A 331 8.37 25.86 14.63
CA ALA A 331 9.67 26.04 15.27
C ALA A 331 10.78 26.40 14.27
N ALA A 332 10.68 25.89 13.03
CA ALA A 332 11.60 26.22 11.94
C ALA A 332 11.25 27.55 11.22
N GLY A 333 10.17 28.24 11.57
CA GLY A 333 9.74 29.47 10.89
C GLY A 333 9.24 29.26 9.45
N LEU A 334 8.69 28.08 9.14
CA LEU A 334 8.34 27.64 7.78
C LEU A 334 6.82 27.52 7.54
N ALA A 335 5.99 28.12 8.41
CA ALA A 335 4.53 27.97 8.36
C ALA A 335 3.90 28.34 7.00
N ASP A 336 4.42 29.34 6.32
CA ASP A 336 3.93 29.79 5.01
C ASP A 336 4.51 28.99 3.83
N ARG A 337 5.40 28.05 4.11
CA ARG A 337 6.18 27.33 3.09
C ARG A 337 5.96 25.81 3.09
N VAL A 338 5.29 25.27 4.10
CA VAL A 338 4.91 23.87 4.19
C VAL A 338 3.40 23.76 4.12
N VAL A 339 2.90 23.02 3.14
CA VAL A 339 1.47 22.84 2.87
C VAL A 339 1.05 21.44 3.24
N PHE A 340 0.14 21.30 4.20
CA PHE A 340 -0.51 20.03 4.54
C PHE A 340 -1.87 19.98 3.84
N THR A 341 -1.99 19.16 2.79
CA THR A 341 -3.23 19.10 1.98
C THR A 341 -4.31 18.22 2.57
N GLY A 342 -3.94 17.26 3.43
CA GLY A 342 -4.81 16.13 3.74
C GLY A 342 -4.91 15.15 2.56
N HIS A 343 -5.98 14.33 2.57
CA HIS A 343 -6.30 13.45 1.45
C HIS A 343 -6.75 14.24 0.23
N LEU A 344 -6.25 13.88 -0.94
CA LEU A 344 -6.68 14.44 -2.22
C LEU A 344 -7.22 13.35 -3.13
N PRO A 345 -8.24 13.66 -3.95
CA PRO A 345 -8.62 12.82 -5.08
C PRO A 345 -7.45 12.62 -6.04
N GLN A 346 -7.40 11.49 -6.75
CA GLN A 346 -6.32 11.17 -7.69
C GLN A 346 -6.09 12.29 -8.71
N SER A 347 -7.16 12.84 -9.25
CA SER A 347 -7.08 13.91 -10.26
C SER A 347 -6.44 15.23 -9.76
N ASP A 348 -6.51 15.51 -8.46
CA ASP A 348 -5.82 16.65 -7.84
C ASP A 348 -4.37 16.29 -7.50
N LEU A 349 -4.12 15.05 -7.09
CA LEU A 349 -2.79 14.52 -6.88
C LEU A 349 -1.97 14.54 -8.19
N ASP A 350 -2.56 14.16 -9.31
CA ASP A 350 -1.94 14.23 -10.64
C ASP A 350 -1.55 15.67 -11.00
N CYS A 351 -2.40 16.65 -10.62
CA CYS A 351 -2.06 18.06 -10.78
C CYS A 351 -0.84 18.47 -9.96
N LEU A 352 -0.68 17.95 -8.74
CA LEU A 352 0.50 18.21 -7.92
C LEU A 352 1.76 17.53 -8.47
N TYR A 353 1.67 16.31 -8.97
CA TYR A 353 2.78 15.70 -9.70
C TYR A 353 3.19 16.55 -10.91
N GLU A 354 2.24 17.01 -11.73
CA GLU A 354 2.56 17.89 -12.86
C GLU A 354 3.12 19.24 -12.42
N ARG A 355 2.79 19.71 -11.22
CA ARG A 355 3.26 21.00 -10.69
C ARG A 355 4.60 20.90 -10.00
N CYS A 356 4.96 19.76 -9.42
CA CYS A 356 6.16 19.63 -8.61
C CYS A 356 7.44 19.64 -9.45
N ARG A 357 8.52 20.07 -8.81
CA ARG A 357 9.87 20.02 -9.37
C ARG A 357 10.48 18.63 -9.22
N PHE A 358 10.20 17.99 -8.09
CA PHE A 358 10.59 16.61 -7.75
C PHE A 358 9.71 16.08 -6.63
N THR A 359 9.72 14.76 -6.48
CA THR A 359 9.06 14.07 -5.37
C THR A 359 10.09 13.52 -4.39
N ILE A 360 9.65 13.32 -3.14
CA ILE A 360 10.47 12.76 -2.06
C ILE A 360 9.76 11.56 -1.47
N LEU A 361 10.46 10.44 -1.33
CA LEU A 361 10.03 9.26 -0.60
C LEU A 361 11.02 9.00 0.54
N PRO A 362 10.84 9.66 1.71
CA PRO A 362 11.80 9.62 2.80
C PRO A 362 11.46 8.57 3.86
N SER A 363 10.62 7.59 3.52
CA SER A 363 10.14 6.58 4.47
C SER A 363 11.31 5.88 5.17
N VAL A 364 11.24 5.78 6.49
CA VAL A 364 12.23 5.04 7.30
C VAL A 364 12.07 3.53 7.15
N ARG A 365 10.85 3.08 6.80
CA ARG A 365 10.51 1.71 6.40
C ARG A 365 9.47 1.75 5.30
N GLU A 366 9.74 1.09 4.17
CA GLU A 366 8.84 1.10 3.00
C GLU A 366 8.87 -0.25 2.29
N GLY A 367 7.72 -0.90 2.18
CA GLY A 367 7.60 -2.20 1.50
C GLY A 367 8.06 -2.14 0.04
N PHE A 368 7.63 -1.11 -0.69
CA PHE A 368 8.13 -0.88 -2.04
C PHE A 368 8.31 0.61 -2.34
N GLY A 369 7.23 1.39 -2.40
CA GLY A 369 7.28 2.82 -2.72
C GLY A 369 6.75 3.14 -4.10
N LEU A 370 5.49 2.78 -4.38
CA LEU A 370 4.81 3.06 -5.65
C LEU A 370 4.80 4.55 -6.01
N VAL A 371 4.88 5.45 -5.03
CA VAL A 371 5.04 6.91 -5.24
C VAL A 371 6.21 7.24 -6.16
N ALA A 372 7.30 6.48 -6.12
CA ALA A 372 8.42 6.68 -7.04
C ALA A 372 8.05 6.29 -8.48
N VAL A 373 7.27 5.23 -8.66
CA VAL A 373 6.74 4.84 -9.99
C VAL A 373 5.78 5.90 -10.52
N GLU A 374 4.86 6.38 -9.69
CA GLU A 374 3.93 7.46 -10.01
C GLU A 374 4.68 8.73 -10.44
N SER A 375 5.73 9.09 -9.70
CA SER A 375 6.61 10.20 -10.04
C SER A 375 7.24 10.06 -11.43
N TRP A 376 7.76 8.88 -11.76
CA TRP A 376 8.34 8.61 -13.07
C TRP A 376 7.31 8.69 -14.21
N LEU A 377 6.09 8.20 -13.98
CA LEU A 377 4.99 8.27 -14.96
C LEU A 377 4.61 9.72 -15.26
N HIS A 378 4.56 10.58 -14.24
CA HIS A 378 4.35 12.01 -14.40
C HIS A 378 5.61 12.77 -14.90
N GLY A 379 6.70 12.06 -15.17
CA GLY A 379 7.94 12.68 -15.64
C GLY A 379 8.58 13.61 -14.63
N ARG A 380 8.58 13.19 -13.36
CA ARG A 380 9.23 13.92 -12.27
C ARG A 380 10.41 13.14 -11.71
N PRO A 381 11.52 13.81 -11.37
CA PRO A 381 12.59 13.17 -10.63
C PRO A 381 12.11 12.78 -9.25
N VAL A 382 12.66 11.71 -8.70
CA VAL A 382 12.36 11.25 -7.35
C VAL A 382 13.64 11.14 -6.52
N ILE A 383 13.54 11.53 -5.24
CA ILE A 383 14.55 11.28 -4.20
C ILE A 383 13.98 10.21 -3.27
N VAL A 384 14.68 9.10 -3.13
CA VAL A 384 14.18 7.92 -2.43
C VAL A 384 15.17 7.50 -1.35
N THR A 385 14.64 7.12 -0.20
CA THR A 385 15.44 6.47 0.85
C THR A 385 15.97 5.11 0.37
N GLU A 386 17.20 4.77 0.74
CA GLU A 386 17.77 3.45 0.48
C GLU A 386 17.02 2.31 1.17
N ARG A 387 16.16 2.63 2.15
CA ARG A 387 15.34 1.67 2.89
C ARG A 387 14.06 1.25 2.18
N ALA A 388 13.65 1.93 1.09
CA ALA A 388 12.48 1.53 0.30
C ALA A 388 12.77 0.34 -0.61
N GLY A 389 11.79 -0.57 -0.81
CA GLY A 389 11.95 -1.72 -1.71
C GLY A 389 12.33 -1.31 -3.14
N ILE A 390 11.75 -0.21 -3.64
CA ILE A 390 12.06 0.31 -4.98
C ILE A 390 13.51 0.81 -5.13
N ALA A 391 14.25 1.02 -4.04
CA ALA A 391 15.66 1.44 -4.11
C ALA A 391 16.51 0.47 -4.94
N GLU A 392 16.18 -0.83 -4.98
CA GLU A 392 16.89 -1.81 -5.81
C GLU A 392 16.77 -1.53 -7.33
N LEU A 393 15.75 -0.80 -7.75
CA LEU A 393 15.56 -0.37 -9.15
C LEU A 393 16.23 0.98 -9.44
N ILE A 394 16.72 1.67 -8.41
CA ILE A 394 17.29 3.01 -8.55
C ILE A 394 18.81 2.93 -8.58
N ARG A 395 19.35 3.47 -9.66
CA ARG A 395 20.77 3.77 -9.76
C ARG A 395 20.95 5.26 -9.52
N ASP A 396 21.60 5.61 -8.40
CA ASP A 396 21.76 7.00 -7.95
C ASP A 396 22.33 7.90 -9.05
N GLY A 397 21.72 9.06 -9.24
CA GLY A 397 22.07 10.02 -10.28
C GLY A 397 21.72 9.59 -11.70
N VAL A 398 21.15 8.42 -11.94
CA VAL A 398 20.80 7.91 -13.27
C VAL A 398 19.30 7.94 -13.55
N ASN A 399 18.49 7.30 -12.72
CA ASN A 399 17.02 7.23 -12.86
C ASN A 399 16.27 7.73 -11.61
N GLY A 400 16.98 8.06 -10.54
CA GLY A 400 16.49 8.64 -9.31
C GLY A 400 17.69 9.09 -8.49
N LEU A 401 17.42 9.68 -7.32
CA LEU A 401 18.45 9.97 -6.32
C LEU A 401 18.18 9.14 -5.08
N LEU A 402 19.21 8.47 -4.57
CA LEU A 402 19.16 7.71 -3.33
C LEU A 402 19.82 8.49 -2.19
N PHE A 403 19.28 8.36 -0.99
CA PHE A 403 19.88 8.88 0.22
C PHE A 403 19.76 7.88 1.37
N ASP A 404 20.78 7.85 2.22
CA ASP A 404 20.76 7.14 3.49
C ASP A 404 20.04 8.00 4.53
N PRO A 405 18.91 7.53 5.13
CA PRO A 405 18.18 8.30 6.12
C PRO A 405 18.93 8.47 7.45
N ASP A 406 19.94 7.65 7.73
CA ASP A 406 20.77 7.75 8.94
C ASP A 406 21.94 8.74 8.78
N GLU A 407 22.24 9.13 7.53
CA GLU A 407 23.29 10.11 7.28
C GLU A 407 22.75 11.56 7.40
N PRO A 408 23.21 12.35 8.40
CA PRO A 408 22.72 13.71 8.59
C PRO A 408 22.86 14.59 7.34
N GLY A 409 21.79 15.25 6.94
CA GLY A 409 21.76 16.15 5.79
C GLY A 409 21.78 15.46 4.41
N ALA A 410 21.79 14.13 4.33
CA ALA A 410 21.82 13.41 3.03
C ALA A 410 20.65 13.81 2.13
N LEU A 411 19.43 13.85 2.66
CA LEU A 411 18.25 14.28 1.90
C LEU A 411 18.38 15.73 1.42
N ALA A 412 18.83 16.65 2.28
CA ALA A 412 19.06 18.05 1.91
C ALA A 412 20.08 18.21 0.77
N ARG A 413 21.18 17.42 0.80
CA ARG A 413 22.15 17.40 -0.29
C ARG A 413 21.53 16.95 -1.62
N LYS A 414 20.67 15.91 -1.61
CA LYS A 414 19.97 15.43 -2.83
C LYS A 414 18.93 16.47 -3.33
N MET A 415 18.23 17.15 -2.42
CA MET A 415 17.36 18.27 -2.80
C MET A 415 18.16 19.38 -3.47
N ASN A 416 19.28 19.80 -2.91
CA ASN A 416 20.15 20.84 -3.48
C ASN A 416 20.68 20.48 -4.88
N LEU A 417 20.99 19.20 -5.17
CA LEU A 417 21.39 18.76 -6.51
C LEU A 417 20.30 19.09 -7.56
N LEU A 418 19.01 18.84 -7.23
CA LEU A 418 17.90 19.13 -8.14
C LEU A 418 17.55 20.61 -8.20
N LEU A 419 17.66 21.32 -7.09
CA LEU A 419 17.36 22.75 -7.00
C LEU A 419 18.40 23.59 -7.75
N ASN A 420 19.66 23.18 -7.71
CA ASN A 420 20.77 23.86 -8.37
C ASN A 420 21.04 23.39 -9.81
N ASP A 421 20.25 22.44 -10.33
CA ASP A 421 20.33 21.97 -11.74
C ASP A 421 19.79 23.04 -12.72
N ARG A 422 20.57 24.11 -12.91
CA ARG A 422 20.20 25.24 -13.80
C ARG A 422 20.11 24.83 -15.25
N SER A 423 20.93 23.89 -15.68
CA SER A 423 20.93 23.37 -17.06
C SER A 423 19.74 22.45 -17.35
N GLY A 424 19.13 21.87 -16.30
CA GLY A 424 18.12 20.84 -16.40
C GLY A 424 18.63 19.48 -16.86
N ALA A 425 19.95 19.32 -17.03
CA ALA A 425 20.56 18.11 -17.58
C ALA A 425 20.39 16.90 -16.65
N LEU A 426 20.60 17.11 -15.36
CA LEU A 426 20.39 16.06 -14.36
C LEU A 426 18.92 15.64 -14.37
N ARG A 427 18.01 16.60 -14.25
CA ARG A 427 16.57 16.34 -14.25
C ARG A 427 16.10 15.60 -15.50
N ALA A 428 16.52 16.03 -16.69
CA ALA A 428 16.16 15.39 -17.95
C ALA A 428 16.66 13.94 -18.02
N ARG A 429 17.87 13.66 -17.51
CA ARG A 429 18.42 12.31 -17.41
C ARG A 429 17.60 11.43 -16.48
N LEU A 430 17.30 11.92 -15.27
CA LEU A 430 16.53 11.19 -14.26
C LEU A 430 15.13 10.84 -14.78
N ILE A 431 14.44 11.80 -15.42
CA ILE A 431 13.10 11.60 -15.98
C ILE A 431 13.12 10.55 -17.09
N ARG A 432 14.01 10.66 -18.06
CA ARG A 432 14.08 9.73 -19.19
C ARG A 432 14.33 8.29 -18.71
N ASN A 433 15.31 8.12 -17.84
CA ASN A 433 15.68 6.80 -17.36
C ASN A 433 14.67 6.26 -16.34
N GLY A 434 14.05 7.12 -15.50
CA GLY A 434 12.98 6.76 -14.60
C GLY A 434 11.76 6.20 -15.35
N ARG A 435 11.32 6.87 -16.42
CA ARG A 435 10.24 6.36 -17.29
C ARG A 435 10.56 5.00 -17.91
N SER A 436 11.83 4.75 -18.26
CA SER A 436 12.23 3.42 -18.73
C SER A 436 12.15 2.38 -17.62
N THR A 437 12.53 2.77 -16.40
CA THR A 437 12.51 1.89 -15.22
C THR A 437 11.08 1.57 -14.79
N SER A 438 10.14 2.54 -14.86
CA SER A 438 8.74 2.34 -14.43
C SER A 438 8.03 1.22 -15.19
N LYS A 439 8.46 0.89 -16.42
CA LYS A 439 7.91 -0.24 -17.18
C LYS A 439 8.04 -1.58 -16.46
N LYS A 440 9.02 -1.74 -15.55
CA LYS A 440 9.16 -2.93 -14.71
C LYS A 440 8.08 -3.04 -13.64
N CYS A 441 7.42 -1.93 -13.35
CA CYS A 441 6.35 -1.80 -12.36
C CYS A 441 5.03 -1.44 -13.04
N SER A 442 4.81 -1.88 -14.28
CA SER A 442 3.56 -1.72 -15.01
C SER A 442 2.66 -2.93 -14.85
N ILE A 443 1.37 -2.73 -15.03
CA ILE A 443 0.39 -3.82 -15.03
C ILE A 443 0.70 -4.86 -16.12
N ASP A 444 1.30 -4.48 -17.26
CA ASP A 444 1.70 -5.42 -18.32
C ASP A 444 2.79 -6.39 -17.83
N ALA A 445 3.79 -5.85 -17.12
CA ALA A 445 4.85 -6.68 -16.54
C ALA A 445 4.30 -7.59 -15.44
N ALA A 446 3.37 -7.07 -14.62
CA ALA A 446 2.71 -7.84 -13.58
C ALA A 446 1.84 -8.96 -14.16
N GLU A 447 1.02 -8.66 -15.17
CA GLU A 447 0.19 -9.65 -15.85
C GLU A 447 1.03 -10.81 -16.39
N THR A 448 2.13 -10.50 -17.06
CA THR A 448 3.05 -11.53 -17.59
C THR A 448 3.58 -12.43 -16.48
N ALA A 449 4.00 -11.84 -15.36
CA ALA A 449 4.55 -12.58 -14.23
C ALA A 449 3.49 -13.43 -13.50
N GLU A 450 2.30 -12.86 -13.28
CA GLU A 450 1.19 -13.55 -12.61
C GLU A 450 0.66 -14.72 -13.47
N ARG A 451 0.55 -14.55 -14.80
CA ARG A 451 0.19 -15.63 -15.70
C ARG A 451 1.19 -16.80 -15.64
N SER A 452 2.48 -16.50 -15.65
CA SER A 452 3.53 -17.53 -15.54
C SER A 452 3.44 -18.26 -14.21
N MET A 453 3.28 -17.53 -13.10
CA MET A 453 3.16 -18.08 -11.77
C MET A 453 1.92 -18.98 -11.64
N LEU A 454 0.75 -18.50 -12.06
CA LEU A 454 -0.49 -19.28 -12.00
C LEU A 454 -0.41 -20.54 -12.88
N ALA A 455 0.21 -20.47 -14.06
CA ALA A 455 0.43 -21.62 -14.92
C ALA A 455 1.29 -22.70 -14.24
N GLU A 456 2.44 -22.31 -13.70
CA GLU A 456 3.35 -23.22 -12.98
C GLU A 456 2.65 -23.90 -11.80
N LEU A 457 1.79 -23.15 -11.08
CA LEU A 457 1.08 -23.63 -9.89
C LEU A 457 -0.06 -24.60 -10.18
N THR A 458 -0.76 -24.41 -11.31
CA THR A 458 -1.95 -25.22 -11.64
C THR A 458 -1.63 -26.41 -12.53
N GLU A 459 -0.43 -26.46 -13.13
CA GLU A 459 0.09 -27.61 -13.89
C GLU A 459 0.92 -28.59 -13.04
N ALA A 460 1.31 -28.22 -11.81
CA ALA A 460 2.10 -29.04 -10.88
C ALA A 460 1.21 -29.93 -10.01
#